data_6b166d7fcee730c958bb5f87461f95fc
#
_entry.id   6b166d7fcee730c958bb5f87461f95fc
#
_cell.length_a   1.000
_cell.length_b   1.000
_cell.length_c   1.000
_cell.angle_alpha   90.00
_cell.angle_beta   90.00
_cell.angle_gamma   90.00
#
_symmetry.space_group_name_H-M   'P 1'
#
loop_
_entity.id
_entity.type
_entity.pdbx_description
1 polymer ?
#
loop_
_entity_poly.entity_id
_entity_poly.type
_entity_poly.pdbx_seq_one_letter_code
_entity_poly.pdbx_strand_id
1 'polypeptide(L)'
;MNDDIELPVDVDLYKQWHIDLIQKHRAESNSNSILFAIENDNGEHVGVCNLYGIDERHGRFEPVGIEINVSHRNKGYGTAAFRMIGRYMFNERRMHKWNSGYVEGNNASAVMHKKLGFIVEGVRPDSIYHDGKYRGEVMCGITETQFFENEKTLPLLM
;
A
#
# COMPACT_ATOMS: atom_id res chain seq x y z
N MET A 1 7.30 -1.03 12.12
CA MET A 1 7.68 -2.45 12.18
C MET A 1 7.15 -3.03 10.89
N ASN A 2 8.00 -3.57 10.02
CA ASN A 2 7.53 -4.20 8.80
C ASN A 2 6.78 -5.46 9.17
N ASP A 3 5.69 -5.72 8.46
CA ASP A 3 4.95 -6.97 8.55
C ASP A 3 5.70 -8.12 7.88
N ASP A 4 6.76 -7.80 7.15
CA ASP A 4 7.62 -8.77 6.51
C ASP A 4 8.70 -9.25 7.48
N ILE A 5 9.00 -10.53 7.42
CA ILE A 5 10.16 -11.12 8.10
C ILE A 5 11.37 -10.28 7.69
N GLU A 6 11.94 -9.51 8.60
CA GLU A 6 13.27 -8.92 8.41
C GLU A 6 14.28 -10.07 8.37
N LEU A 7 14.35 -10.74 7.23
CA LEU A 7 15.56 -11.46 6.90
C LEU A 7 16.64 -10.39 6.79
N PRO A 8 17.86 -10.61 7.32
CA PRO A 8 18.98 -9.73 7.05
C PRO A 8 19.21 -9.72 5.55
N VAL A 9 18.58 -8.77 4.87
CA VAL A 9 18.60 -8.69 3.43
C VAL A 9 19.87 -7.94 3.07
N ASP A 10 20.76 -8.62 2.38
CA ASP A 10 21.82 -7.97 1.61
C ASP A 10 21.17 -6.89 0.73
N VAL A 11 21.64 -5.65 0.87
CA VAL A 11 21.10 -4.49 0.16
C VAL A 11 21.11 -4.69 -1.35
N ASP A 12 22.11 -5.42 -1.87
CA ASP A 12 22.23 -5.69 -3.31
C ASP A 12 21.23 -6.78 -3.76
N LEU A 13 20.98 -7.79 -2.93
CA LEU A 13 19.93 -8.78 -3.16
C LEU A 13 18.54 -8.15 -3.15
N TYR A 14 18.30 -7.22 -2.26
CA TYR A 14 17.05 -6.47 -2.19
C TYR A 14 16.82 -5.60 -3.43
N LYS A 15 17.84 -4.87 -3.88
CA LYS A 15 17.79 -4.12 -5.14
C LYS A 15 17.53 -5.02 -6.34
N GLN A 16 18.22 -6.16 -6.42
CA GLN A 16 18.04 -7.11 -7.51
C GLN A 16 16.63 -7.67 -7.53
N TRP A 17 16.09 -8.05 -6.38
CA TRP A 17 14.70 -8.50 -6.25
C TRP A 17 13.70 -7.47 -6.77
N HIS A 18 13.87 -6.19 -6.45
CA HIS A 18 13.02 -5.12 -6.98
C HIS A 18 13.13 -4.96 -8.49
N ILE A 19 14.35 -5.05 -9.04
CA ILE A 19 14.57 -4.99 -10.48
C ILE A 19 13.86 -6.18 -11.16
N ASP A 20 14.02 -7.37 -10.63
CA ASP A 20 13.39 -8.59 -11.16
C ASP A 20 11.85 -8.50 -11.09
N LEU A 21 11.32 -7.96 -10.00
CA LEU A 21 9.88 -7.73 -9.83
C LEU A 21 9.35 -6.75 -10.88
N ILE A 22 10.03 -5.64 -11.12
CA ILE A 22 9.68 -4.66 -12.14
C ILE A 22 9.73 -5.28 -13.54
N GLN A 23 10.77 -6.06 -13.83
CA GLN A 23 10.92 -6.74 -15.13
C GLN A 23 9.83 -7.79 -15.34
N LYS A 24 9.49 -8.55 -14.31
CA LYS A 24 8.41 -9.53 -14.34
C LYS A 24 7.07 -8.85 -14.62
N HIS A 25 6.74 -7.76 -13.92
CA HIS A 25 5.51 -7.01 -14.15
C HIS A 25 5.43 -6.36 -15.54
N ARG A 26 6.58 -5.96 -16.12
CA ARG A 26 6.63 -5.47 -17.52
C ARG A 26 6.40 -6.58 -18.53
N ALA A 27 6.87 -7.79 -18.25
CA ALA A 27 6.72 -8.96 -19.12
C ALA A 27 5.31 -9.58 -19.02
N GLU A 28 4.75 -9.61 -17.82
CA GLU A 28 3.41 -10.10 -17.54
C GLU A 28 2.44 -8.93 -17.58
N SER A 29 1.91 -8.60 -18.76
CA SER A 29 0.83 -7.62 -18.91
C SER A 29 -0.47 -8.15 -18.28
N ASN A 30 -0.50 -8.24 -16.95
CA ASN A 30 -1.66 -8.69 -16.21
C ASN A 30 -2.51 -7.48 -15.81
N SER A 31 -3.72 -7.40 -16.33
CA SER A 31 -4.66 -6.29 -16.08
C SER A 31 -5.07 -6.15 -14.60
N ASN A 32 -4.81 -7.18 -13.78
CA ASN A 32 -5.26 -7.23 -12.38
C ASN A 32 -4.21 -6.76 -11.36
N SER A 33 -3.03 -6.33 -11.78
CA SER A 33 -2.01 -5.81 -10.88
C SER A 33 -1.24 -4.64 -11.48
N ILE A 34 -0.83 -3.69 -10.65
CA ILE A 34 0.00 -2.55 -11.04
C ILE A 34 1.08 -2.36 -9.98
N LEU A 35 2.33 -2.29 -10.42
CA LEU A 35 3.46 -1.94 -9.57
C LEU A 35 3.83 -0.47 -9.79
N PHE A 36 3.90 0.29 -8.70
CA PHE A 36 4.34 1.67 -8.69
C PHE A 36 5.72 1.78 -8.03
N ALA A 37 6.66 2.43 -8.69
CA ALA A 37 7.86 2.94 -8.05
C ALA A 37 7.53 4.25 -7.33
N ILE A 38 8.06 4.43 -6.11
CA ILE A 38 7.92 5.66 -5.35
C ILE A 38 9.24 6.39 -5.41
N GLU A 39 9.21 7.62 -5.92
CA GLU A 39 10.38 8.50 -6.00
C GLU A 39 10.14 9.74 -5.15
N ASN A 40 11.21 10.31 -4.61
CA ASN A 40 11.16 11.62 -3.97
C ASN A 40 11.31 12.74 -5.00
N ASP A 41 11.23 14.00 -4.57
CA ASP A 41 11.33 15.19 -5.42
C ASP A 41 12.68 15.33 -6.14
N ASN A 42 13.71 14.62 -5.70
CA ASN A 42 15.02 14.57 -6.34
C ASN A 42 15.14 13.44 -7.38
N GLY A 43 14.08 12.69 -7.63
CA GLY A 43 14.08 11.51 -8.51
C GLY A 43 14.76 10.27 -7.91
N GLU A 44 15.00 10.28 -6.59
CA GLU A 44 15.56 9.12 -5.90
C GLU A 44 14.46 8.10 -5.60
N HIS A 45 14.71 6.83 -5.95
CA HIS A 45 13.80 5.72 -5.64
C HIS A 45 13.79 5.45 -4.12
N VAL A 46 12.63 5.64 -3.49
CA VAL A 46 12.47 5.53 -2.04
C VAL A 46 11.57 4.36 -1.61
N GLY A 47 10.92 3.69 -2.55
CA GLY A 47 10.06 2.55 -2.24
C GLY A 47 9.24 2.07 -3.42
N VAL A 48 8.37 1.10 -3.14
CA VAL A 48 7.43 0.53 -4.11
C VAL A 48 6.05 0.39 -3.49
N CYS A 49 5.03 0.39 -4.34
CA CYS A 49 3.69 -0.02 -3.97
C CYS A 49 3.10 -0.93 -5.02
N ASN A 50 2.48 -2.00 -4.59
CA ASN A 50 1.88 -2.98 -5.47
C ASN A 50 0.37 -3.05 -5.23
N LEU A 51 -0.40 -2.94 -6.31
CA LEU A 51 -1.84 -3.16 -6.33
C LEU A 51 -2.15 -4.52 -6.92
N TYR A 52 -3.01 -5.25 -6.25
CA TYR A 52 -3.57 -6.51 -6.75
C TYR A 52 -5.09 -6.48 -6.69
N GLY A 53 -5.71 -7.53 -7.23
CA GLY A 53 -7.15 -7.70 -7.10
C GLY A 53 -7.95 -6.55 -7.68
N ILE A 54 -7.44 -5.94 -8.77
CA ILE A 54 -8.20 -4.93 -9.50
C ILE A 54 -9.39 -5.64 -10.16
N ASP A 55 -10.57 -5.37 -9.64
CA ASP A 55 -11.84 -5.93 -10.09
C ASP A 55 -12.68 -4.82 -10.73
N GLU A 56 -12.48 -4.63 -12.03
CA GLU A 56 -13.18 -3.58 -12.80
C GLU A 56 -14.70 -3.81 -12.83
N ARG A 57 -15.14 -5.06 -12.77
CA ARG A 57 -16.56 -5.39 -12.79
C ARG A 57 -17.29 -4.86 -11.56
N HIS A 58 -16.65 -4.96 -10.40
CA HIS A 58 -17.22 -4.50 -9.12
C HIS A 58 -16.66 -3.14 -8.68
N GLY A 59 -15.75 -2.55 -9.47
CA GLY A 59 -15.16 -1.25 -9.18
C GLY A 59 -14.33 -1.24 -7.89
N ARG A 60 -13.61 -2.32 -7.57
CA ARG A 60 -12.82 -2.43 -6.34
C ARG A 60 -11.38 -2.82 -6.61
N PHE A 61 -10.49 -2.46 -5.71
CA PHE A 61 -9.08 -2.79 -5.77
C PHE A 61 -8.48 -2.96 -4.37
N GLU A 62 -7.33 -3.64 -4.31
CA GLU A 62 -6.61 -3.94 -3.07
C GLU A 62 -5.12 -3.66 -3.26
N PRO A 63 -4.46 -2.88 -2.40
CA PRO A 63 -3.02 -2.86 -2.34
C PRO A 63 -2.54 -4.09 -1.58
N VAL A 64 -1.49 -4.73 -2.04
CA VAL A 64 -0.86 -5.83 -1.32
C VAL A 64 0.19 -5.32 -0.35
N GLY A 65 0.71 -4.14 -0.60
CA GLY A 65 1.66 -3.56 0.29
C GLY A 65 2.30 -2.30 -0.25
N ILE A 66 2.81 -1.53 0.67
CA ILE A 66 3.70 -0.42 0.38
C ILE A 66 4.97 -0.63 1.18
N GLU A 67 6.09 -0.55 0.50
CA GLU A 67 7.39 -0.69 1.11
C GLU A 67 8.20 0.58 0.89
N ILE A 68 8.67 1.19 1.99
CA ILE A 68 9.54 2.36 1.96
C ILE A 68 10.91 1.95 2.50
N ASN A 69 11.96 2.29 1.77
CA ASN A 69 13.35 2.09 2.18
C ASN A 69 13.57 2.60 3.61
N VAL A 70 14.29 1.83 4.43
CA VAL A 70 14.48 2.12 5.86
C VAL A 70 14.96 3.55 6.11
N SER A 71 15.92 4.05 5.32
CA SER A 71 16.46 5.41 5.39
C SER A 71 15.45 6.52 5.06
N HIS A 72 14.30 6.17 4.46
CA HIS A 72 13.26 7.09 4.02
C HIS A 72 11.94 6.96 4.78
N ARG A 73 11.87 6.06 5.77
CA ARG A 73 10.69 5.89 6.62
C ARG A 73 10.43 7.11 7.50
N ASN A 74 9.19 7.26 7.96
CA ASN A 74 8.72 8.34 8.83
C ASN A 74 8.83 9.76 8.24
N LYS A 75 9.03 9.87 6.92
CA LYS A 75 9.08 11.14 6.18
C LYS A 75 7.78 11.44 5.39
N GLY A 76 6.74 10.61 5.55
CA GLY A 76 5.45 10.81 4.90
C GLY A 76 5.28 10.17 3.52
N TYR A 77 6.32 9.57 2.93
CA TYR A 77 6.27 8.99 1.58
C TYR A 77 5.18 7.94 1.41
N GLY A 78 5.00 7.05 2.39
CA GLY A 78 3.94 6.04 2.34
C GLY A 78 2.54 6.65 2.26
N THR A 79 2.27 7.65 3.09
CA THR A 79 0.99 8.36 3.09
C THR A 79 0.77 9.11 1.76
N ALA A 80 1.80 9.79 1.26
CA ALA A 80 1.74 10.52 -0.01
C ALA A 80 1.46 9.57 -1.19
N ALA A 81 2.18 8.45 -1.25
CA ALA A 81 1.99 7.44 -2.28
C ALA A 81 0.56 6.87 -2.26
N PHE A 82 0.01 6.53 -1.09
CA PHE A 82 -1.38 6.07 -0.99
C PHE A 82 -2.38 7.12 -1.47
N ARG A 83 -2.17 8.39 -1.15
CA ARG A 83 -3.04 9.47 -1.67
C ARG A 83 -2.99 9.57 -3.19
N MET A 84 -1.80 9.49 -3.79
CA MET A 84 -1.63 9.52 -5.24
C MET A 84 -2.29 8.31 -5.91
N ILE A 85 -2.10 7.12 -5.34
CA ILE A 85 -2.71 5.88 -5.83
C ILE A 85 -4.24 5.97 -5.74
N GLY A 86 -4.78 6.41 -4.61
CA GLY A 86 -6.22 6.60 -4.44
C GLY A 86 -6.80 7.54 -5.51
N ARG A 87 -6.15 8.69 -5.71
CA ARG A 87 -6.56 9.64 -6.77
C ARG A 87 -6.53 9.00 -8.16
N TYR A 88 -5.46 8.27 -8.49
CA TYR A 88 -5.35 7.58 -9.76
C TYR A 88 -6.44 6.52 -9.94
N MET A 89 -6.64 5.66 -8.94
CA MET A 89 -7.60 4.57 -9.03
C MET A 89 -9.05 5.08 -9.07
N PHE A 90 -9.39 6.08 -8.30
CA PHE A 90 -10.74 6.63 -8.30
C PHE A 90 -11.02 7.53 -9.51
N ASN A 91 -10.13 8.45 -9.88
CA ASN A 91 -10.37 9.39 -10.98
C ASN A 91 -10.16 8.76 -12.36
N GLU A 92 -8.99 8.10 -12.56
CA GLU A 92 -8.61 7.63 -13.90
C GLU A 92 -9.13 6.22 -14.17
N ARG A 93 -9.10 5.34 -13.18
CA ARG A 93 -9.59 3.96 -13.31
C ARG A 93 -11.06 3.81 -12.93
N ARG A 94 -11.70 4.86 -12.40
CA ARG A 94 -13.14 4.90 -12.03
C ARG A 94 -13.54 3.79 -11.04
N MET A 95 -12.65 3.45 -10.14
CA MET A 95 -12.96 2.51 -9.08
C MET A 95 -13.89 3.13 -8.05
N HIS A 96 -14.66 2.30 -7.37
CA HIS A 96 -15.64 2.71 -6.36
C HIS A 96 -15.14 2.49 -4.94
N LYS A 97 -14.42 1.39 -4.71
CA LYS A 97 -13.99 0.99 -3.36
C LYS A 97 -12.54 0.52 -3.35
N TRP A 98 -11.82 0.99 -2.35
CA TRP A 98 -10.49 0.51 -2.01
C TRP A 98 -10.58 -0.34 -0.75
N ASN A 99 -10.33 -1.64 -0.88
CA ASN A 99 -10.15 -2.54 0.26
C ASN A 99 -8.68 -2.55 0.64
N SER A 100 -8.40 -2.62 1.93
CA SER A 100 -7.05 -2.71 2.47
C SER A 100 -7.03 -3.47 3.78
N GLY A 101 -5.84 -3.75 4.30
CA GLY A 101 -5.68 -4.40 5.58
C GLY A 101 -4.27 -4.28 6.12
N TYR A 102 -4.11 -4.68 7.37
CA TYR A 102 -2.81 -4.72 8.03
C TYR A 102 -2.82 -5.72 9.19
N VAL A 103 -1.64 -6.18 9.56
CA VAL A 103 -1.48 -7.11 10.70
C VAL A 103 -1.85 -6.40 11.99
N GLU A 104 -2.64 -7.04 12.83
CA GLU A 104 -2.98 -6.55 14.16
C GLU A 104 -1.71 -6.28 14.98
N GLY A 105 -1.60 -5.06 15.52
CA GLY A 105 -0.40 -4.56 16.21
C GLY A 105 0.56 -3.77 15.32
N ASN A 106 0.35 -3.70 14.00
CA ASN A 106 1.10 -2.78 13.13
C ASN A 106 0.57 -1.34 13.29
N ASN A 107 1.12 -0.65 14.28
CA ASN A 107 0.69 0.70 14.63
C ASN A 107 0.97 1.72 13.51
N ALA A 108 2.05 1.54 12.76
CA ALA A 108 2.39 2.45 11.66
C ALA A 108 1.34 2.39 10.55
N SER A 109 0.94 1.17 10.16
CA SER A 109 -0.11 0.94 9.17
C SER A 109 -1.47 1.42 9.68
N ALA A 110 -1.82 1.12 10.94
CA ALA A 110 -3.06 1.57 11.56
C ALA A 110 -3.20 3.11 11.55
N VAL A 111 -2.14 3.82 11.92
CA VAL A 111 -2.11 5.29 11.91
C VAL A 111 -2.25 5.84 10.49
N MET A 112 -1.55 5.24 9.53
CA MET A 112 -1.64 5.65 8.12
C MET A 112 -3.06 5.46 7.57
N HIS A 113 -3.66 4.29 7.75
CA HIS A 113 -5.03 4.01 7.29
C HIS A 113 -6.05 4.95 7.93
N LYS A 114 -5.95 5.17 9.24
CA LYS A 114 -6.82 6.12 9.94
C LYS A 114 -6.67 7.55 9.39
N LYS A 115 -5.45 8.01 9.18
CA LYS A 115 -5.17 9.34 8.61
C LYS A 115 -5.77 9.51 7.21
N LEU A 116 -5.76 8.45 6.42
CA LEU A 116 -6.31 8.42 5.07
C LEU A 116 -7.84 8.23 5.03
N GLY A 117 -8.48 8.08 6.18
CA GLY A 117 -9.93 7.98 6.29
C GLY A 117 -10.47 6.56 6.09
N PHE A 118 -9.62 5.53 6.09
CA PHE A 118 -10.09 4.15 6.03
C PHE A 118 -10.91 3.78 7.26
N ILE A 119 -11.97 3.03 7.04
CA ILE A 119 -12.87 2.52 8.07
C ILE A 119 -12.54 1.04 8.31
N VAL A 120 -12.36 0.67 9.57
CA VAL A 120 -12.20 -0.75 9.95
C VAL A 120 -13.53 -1.46 9.72
N GLU A 121 -13.51 -2.51 8.93
CA GLU A 121 -14.68 -3.33 8.56
C GLU A 121 -14.74 -4.64 9.33
N GLY A 122 -13.62 -5.08 9.89
CA GLY A 122 -13.55 -6.28 10.70
C GLY A 122 -12.12 -6.72 11.01
N VAL A 123 -12.02 -7.80 11.76
CA VAL A 123 -10.75 -8.46 12.05
C VAL A 123 -10.90 -9.94 11.72
N ARG A 124 -9.97 -10.46 10.92
CA ARG A 124 -9.86 -11.90 10.69
C ARG A 124 -8.88 -12.46 11.72
N PRO A 125 -9.33 -13.19 12.75
CA PRO A 125 -8.45 -13.63 13.84
C PRO A 125 -7.47 -14.69 13.32
N ASP A 126 -6.29 -14.75 13.95
CA ASP A 126 -5.27 -15.79 13.76
C ASP A 126 -4.92 -16.11 12.30
N SER A 127 -4.97 -15.11 11.43
CA SER A 127 -4.81 -15.31 9.98
C SER A 127 -3.38 -15.10 9.48
N ILE A 128 -2.53 -14.43 10.24
CA ILE A 128 -1.16 -14.09 9.83
C ILE A 128 -0.16 -14.58 10.87
N TYR A 129 0.80 -15.41 10.45
CA TYR A 129 1.91 -15.81 11.32
C TYR A 129 3.02 -14.76 11.27
N HIS A 130 3.31 -14.13 12.41
CA HIS A 130 4.28 -13.07 12.50
C HIS A 130 4.96 -13.08 13.89
N ASP A 131 6.28 -12.95 13.93
CA ASP A 131 7.08 -12.98 15.17
C ASP A 131 6.78 -14.17 16.09
N GLY A 132 6.72 -15.37 15.52
CA GLY A 132 6.56 -16.60 16.29
C GLY A 132 5.14 -16.89 16.79
N LYS A 133 4.13 -16.11 16.37
CA LYS A 133 2.72 -16.30 16.75
C LYS A 133 1.75 -15.91 15.64
N TYR A 134 0.54 -16.43 15.74
CA TYR A 134 -0.56 -15.97 14.90
C TYR A 134 -1.11 -14.63 15.41
N ARG A 135 -1.46 -13.77 14.47
CA ARG A 135 -2.06 -12.47 14.69
C ARG A 135 -3.30 -12.31 13.82
N GLY A 136 -4.19 -11.41 14.21
CA GLY A 136 -5.31 -11.01 13.39
C GLY A 136 -4.87 -10.16 12.21
N GLU A 137 -5.69 -10.19 11.16
CA GLU A 137 -5.64 -9.25 10.04
C GLU A 137 -6.79 -8.24 10.21
N VAL A 138 -6.46 -6.98 10.35
CA VAL A 138 -7.45 -5.90 10.39
C VAL A 138 -7.83 -5.56 8.95
N MET A 139 -9.09 -5.78 8.61
CA MET A 139 -9.65 -5.41 7.31
C MET A 139 -10.22 -4.00 7.38
N CYS A 140 -9.91 -3.19 6.41
CA CYS A 140 -10.43 -1.83 6.32
C CYS A 140 -10.72 -1.46 4.86
N GLY A 141 -11.56 -0.45 4.66
CA GLY A 141 -11.93 0.01 3.34
C GLY A 141 -12.31 1.47 3.32
N ILE A 142 -12.31 2.04 2.12
CA ILE A 142 -12.76 3.40 1.86
C ILE A 142 -13.41 3.46 0.49
N THR A 143 -14.55 4.16 0.38
CA THR A 143 -15.17 4.44 -0.91
C THR A 143 -14.58 5.70 -1.54
N GLU A 144 -14.78 5.87 -2.84
CA GLU A 144 -14.40 7.09 -3.57
C GLU A 144 -14.89 8.36 -2.86
N THR A 145 -16.17 8.42 -2.51
CA THR A 145 -16.77 9.57 -1.83
C THR A 145 -16.08 9.87 -0.49
N GLN A 146 -15.87 8.83 0.33
CA GLN A 146 -15.20 8.98 1.62
C GLN A 146 -13.75 9.43 1.45
N PHE A 147 -13.05 8.90 0.45
CA PHE A 147 -11.68 9.27 0.16
C PHE A 147 -11.57 10.77 -0.17
N PHE A 148 -12.38 11.28 -1.10
CA PHE A 148 -12.32 12.69 -1.48
C PHE A 148 -12.84 13.63 -0.39
N GLU A 149 -13.78 13.22 0.43
CA GLU A 149 -14.18 14.00 1.63
C GLU A 149 -13.01 14.09 2.64
N ASN A 150 -12.31 13.00 2.89
CA ASN A 150 -11.14 13.02 3.76
C ASN A 150 -9.98 13.83 3.16
N GLU A 151 -9.76 13.76 1.84
CA GLU A 151 -8.72 14.54 1.15
C GLU A 151 -8.85 16.05 1.37
N LYS A 152 -10.06 16.58 1.54
CA LYS A 152 -10.32 18.01 1.84
C LYS A 152 -9.76 18.43 3.21
N THR A 153 -9.56 17.48 4.11
CA THR A 153 -9.05 17.73 5.47
C THR A 153 -7.55 17.63 5.57
N LEU A 154 -6.88 17.07 4.55
CA LEU A 154 -5.44 16.84 4.54
C LEU A 154 -4.69 18.01 3.88
N PRO A 155 -3.42 18.25 4.29
CA PRO A 155 -2.58 19.23 3.61
C PRO A 155 -2.44 18.89 2.11
N LEU A 156 -2.22 19.90 1.29
CA LEU A 156 -1.94 19.67 -0.13
C LEU A 156 -0.71 18.76 -0.28
N LEU A 157 -0.76 17.88 -1.28
CA LEU A 157 0.45 17.18 -1.75
C LEU A 157 1.33 18.23 -2.43
N MET A 158 2.48 18.48 -1.87
CA MET A 158 3.50 19.31 -2.51
C MET A 158 4.30 18.43 -3.45
#